data_7a3853ce7275fc9f8624d5eb6d1130af
#
_entry.id   7a3853ce7275fc9f8624d5eb6d1130af
#
_cell.length_a   1.000
_cell.length_b   1.000
_cell.length_c   1.000
_cell.angle_alpha   90.00
_cell.angle_beta   90.00
_cell.angle_gamma   90.00
#
_symmetry.space_group_name_H-M   'P 1'
#
loop_
_entity.id
_entity.type
_entity.pdbx_description
1 polymer ?
#
loop_
_entity_poly.entity_id
_entity_poly.type
_entity_poly.pdbx_seq_one_letter_code
_entity_poly.pdbx_strand_id
1 'polypeptide(L)'
;MQESLYVTGIVLKQTPFGEYDRRVCLLTREKGKITAFARGARKPGNRLAAATNPFAFGSFRLYEGRNSYTISEAEIRNYFPELMTDYVGACYGMYFAEVADFYCRENNDEKEMMKLVYQSLRALCAPALPNELVRSIFELKAIVVNGEYPGVPAVSYTHLTLPTKA
;
A
#
# COMPACT_ATOMS: atom_id res chain seq x y z
N MET A 1 11.79 -2.04 -27.82
CA MET A 1 11.40 -3.11 -26.88
C MET A 1 11.33 -2.51 -25.48
N GLN A 2 10.16 -2.56 -24.86
CA GLN A 2 10.02 -2.02 -23.50
C GLN A 2 10.61 -3.03 -22.52
N GLU A 3 11.49 -2.53 -21.67
CA GLU A 3 12.03 -3.34 -20.59
C GLU A 3 10.97 -3.53 -19.51
N SER A 4 10.81 -4.76 -19.06
CA SER A 4 9.95 -5.05 -17.93
C SER A 4 10.75 -5.00 -16.65
N LEU A 5 10.11 -4.53 -15.59
CA LEU A 5 10.71 -4.53 -14.25
C LEU A 5 9.74 -5.15 -13.25
N TYR A 6 10.30 -5.73 -12.20
CA TYR A 6 9.51 -6.30 -11.10
C TYR A 6 9.65 -5.42 -9.88
N VAL A 7 8.51 -5.14 -9.25
CA VAL A 7 8.48 -4.39 -8.00
C VAL A 7 7.69 -5.15 -6.96
N THR A 8 8.06 -4.97 -5.69
CA THR A 8 7.26 -5.39 -4.56
C THR A 8 6.49 -4.18 -4.05
N GLY A 9 5.19 -4.31 -3.95
CA GLY A 9 4.38 -3.16 -3.57
C GLY A 9 3.02 -3.51 -3.03
N ILE A 10 2.32 -2.47 -2.59
CA ILE A 10 0.98 -2.55 -2.08
C ILE A 10 0.09 -1.54 -2.82
N VAL A 11 -1.12 -1.96 -3.15
CA VAL A 11 -2.10 -1.07 -3.78
C VAL A 11 -2.69 -0.15 -2.72
N LEU A 12 -2.44 1.15 -2.87
CA LEU A 12 -3.01 2.16 -1.96
C LEU A 12 -4.43 2.53 -2.36
N LYS A 13 -4.67 2.71 -3.65
CA LYS A 13 -5.99 3.00 -4.18
C LYS A 13 -6.06 2.68 -5.67
N GLN A 14 -7.26 2.54 -6.17
CA GLN A 14 -7.50 2.39 -7.60
C GLN A 14 -8.74 3.20 -8.00
N THR A 15 -8.75 3.67 -9.24
CA THR A 15 -9.88 4.36 -9.81
C THR A 15 -10.16 3.82 -11.20
N PRO A 16 -11.43 3.77 -11.63
CA PRO A 16 -11.76 3.42 -13.01
C PRO A 16 -11.09 4.39 -13.98
N PHE A 17 -10.59 3.86 -15.07
CA PHE A 17 -10.01 4.65 -16.16
C PHE A 17 -10.46 4.09 -17.50
N GLY A 18 -10.98 4.98 -18.35
CA GLY A 18 -11.56 4.54 -19.60
C GLY A 18 -12.73 3.58 -19.39
N GLU A 19 -12.95 2.69 -20.35
CA GLU A 19 -14.08 1.78 -20.34
C GLU A 19 -13.83 0.53 -19.47
N TYR A 20 -12.61 -0.01 -19.51
CA TYR A 20 -12.29 -1.29 -18.86
C TYR A 20 -11.05 -1.28 -18.00
N ASP A 21 -10.36 -0.15 -17.89
CA ASP A 21 -9.06 -0.09 -17.24
C ASP A 21 -9.19 0.44 -15.81
N ARG A 22 -8.11 0.29 -15.05
CA ARG A 22 -7.94 0.91 -13.72
C ARG A 22 -6.66 1.71 -13.69
N ARG A 23 -6.73 2.87 -13.06
CA ARG A 23 -5.58 3.63 -12.65
C ARG A 23 -5.28 3.26 -11.20
N VAL A 24 -4.06 2.79 -10.95
CA VAL A 24 -3.66 2.23 -9.66
C VAL A 24 -2.55 3.09 -9.07
N CYS A 25 -2.72 3.46 -7.81
CA CYS A 25 -1.65 4.06 -7.00
C CYS A 25 -0.96 2.92 -6.25
N LEU A 26 0.30 2.68 -6.57
CA LEU A 26 1.07 1.56 -6.04
C LEU A 26 2.25 2.10 -5.23
N LEU A 27 2.34 1.71 -3.98
CA LEU A 27 3.50 2.02 -3.14
C LEU A 27 4.47 0.87 -3.23
N THR A 28 5.66 1.13 -3.80
CA THR A 28 6.64 0.10 -4.11
C THR A 28 7.91 0.29 -3.29
N ARG A 29 8.60 -0.82 -3.08
CA ARG A 29 9.92 -0.81 -2.44
C ARG A 29 11.00 -0.21 -3.36
N GLU A 30 10.91 -0.49 -4.66
CA GLU A 30 11.96 -0.17 -5.62
C GLU A 30 11.84 1.22 -6.25
N LYS A 31 10.62 1.75 -6.38
CA LYS A 31 10.34 2.98 -7.11
C LYS A 31 9.55 4.03 -6.31
N GLY A 32 9.31 3.79 -5.02
CA GLY A 32 8.45 4.65 -4.22
C GLY A 32 6.99 4.56 -4.65
N LYS A 33 6.27 5.65 -4.56
CA LYS A 33 4.87 5.69 -4.98
C LYS A 33 4.78 5.98 -6.48
N ILE A 34 4.13 5.07 -7.21
CA ILE A 34 3.96 5.20 -8.66
C ILE A 34 2.50 5.15 -9.07
N THR A 35 2.22 5.68 -10.24
CA THR A 35 0.94 5.48 -10.93
C THR A 35 1.12 4.39 -11.98
N ALA A 36 0.26 3.39 -11.95
CA ALA A 36 0.28 2.29 -12.89
C ALA A 36 -1.13 2.05 -13.46
N PHE A 37 -1.18 1.65 -14.72
CA PHE A 37 -2.45 1.32 -15.37
C PHE A 37 -2.58 -0.18 -15.53
N ALA A 38 -3.74 -0.70 -15.14
CA ALA A 38 -4.10 -2.10 -15.32
C ALA A 38 -5.14 -2.18 -16.44
N ARG A 39 -4.66 -2.49 -17.63
CA ARG A 39 -5.52 -2.55 -18.82
C ARG A 39 -6.46 -3.74 -18.75
N GLY A 40 -7.72 -3.49 -19.01
CA GLY A 40 -8.76 -4.52 -19.01
C GLY A 40 -9.09 -5.07 -17.62
N ALA A 41 -8.59 -4.48 -16.56
CA ALA A 41 -8.80 -4.98 -15.18
C ALA A 41 -10.28 -5.06 -14.79
N ARG A 42 -11.13 -4.24 -15.40
CA ARG A 42 -12.57 -4.22 -15.14
C ARG A 42 -13.38 -5.16 -16.03
N LYS A 43 -12.73 -5.83 -16.96
CA LYS A 43 -13.40 -6.87 -17.76
C LYS A 43 -13.66 -8.10 -16.90
N PRO A 44 -14.82 -8.78 -17.08
CA PRO A 44 -15.10 -10.02 -16.37
C PRO A 44 -13.98 -11.05 -16.55
N GLY A 45 -13.57 -11.70 -15.45
CA GLY A 45 -12.56 -12.74 -15.48
C GLY A 45 -11.12 -12.29 -15.68
N ASN A 46 -10.84 -10.99 -15.69
CA ASN A 46 -9.47 -10.51 -15.82
C ASN A 46 -8.68 -10.76 -14.53
N ARG A 47 -7.47 -11.28 -14.69
CA ARG A 47 -6.60 -11.64 -13.56
C ARG A 47 -6.16 -10.43 -12.73
N LEU A 48 -6.11 -9.25 -13.32
CA LEU A 48 -5.72 -8.03 -12.63
C LEU A 48 -6.83 -7.41 -11.81
N ALA A 49 -8.06 -7.91 -11.90
CA ALA A 49 -9.18 -7.35 -11.14
C ALA A 49 -8.95 -7.44 -9.62
N ALA A 50 -8.68 -8.64 -9.12
CA ALA A 50 -8.40 -8.83 -7.69
C ALA A 50 -7.05 -8.24 -7.28
N ALA A 51 -6.04 -8.40 -8.13
CA ALA A 51 -4.67 -7.95 -7.84
C ALA A 51 -4.53 -6.43 -7.75
N THR A 52 -5.50 -5.67 -8.26
CA THR A 52 -5.51 -4.20 -8.20
C THR A 52 -6.52 -3.64 -7.22
N ASN A 53 -7.12 -4.48 -6.39
CA ASN A 53 -7.94 -4.02 -5.27
C ASN A 53 -7.07 -3.39 -4.19
N PRO A 54 -7.58 -2.41 -3.44
CA PRO A 54 -6.84 -1.83 -2.32
C PRO A 54 -6.32 -2.91 -1.37
N PHE A 55 -5.13 -2.67 -0.85
CA PHE A 55 -4.39 -3.52 0.09
C PHE A 55 -3.69 -4.73 -0.53
N ALA A 56 -3.94 -5.08 -1.78
CA ALA A 56 -3.25 -6.19 -2.43
C ALA A 56 -1.73 -5.95 -2.37
N PHE A 57 -1.02 -6.88 -1.76
CA PHE A 57 0.42 -6.81 -1.56
C PHE A 57 1.10 -7.99 -2.25
N GLY A 58 2.11 -7.70 -3.04
CA GLY A 58 2.88 -8.74 -3.73
C GLY A 58 3.85 -8.18 -4.75
N SER A 59 4.17 -8.99 -5.73
CA SER A 59 5.05 -8.64 -6.84
C SER A 59 4.23 -8.22 -8.05
N PHE A 60 4.66 -7.15 -8.69
CA PHE A 60 4.04 -6.62 -9.90
C PHE A 60 5.09 -6.54 -11.01
N ARG A 61 4.75 -7.05 -12.18
CA ARG A 61 5.55 -6.86 -13.37
C ARG A 61 5.05 -5.64 -14.12
N LEU A 62 5.93 -4.70 -14.35
CA LEU A 62 5.59 -3.40 -14.93
C LEU A 62 6.34 -3.16 -16.22
N TYR A 63 5.73 -2.42 -17.13
CA TYR A 63 6.40 -1.79 -18.25
C TYR A 63 6.41 -0.28 -18.02
N GLU A 64 7.57 0.32 -18.18
CA GLU A 64 7.73 1.76 -18.00
C GLU A 64 7.26 2.52 -19.24
N GLY A 65 6.36 3.46 -19.03
CA GLY A 65 5.91 4.41 -20.03
C GLY A 65 6.54 5.78 -19.78
N ARG A 66 6.05 6.79 -20.49
CA ARG A 66 6.60 8.15 -20.41
C ARG A 66 6.40 8.79 -19.04
N ASN A 67 5.19 8.68 -18.46
CA ASN A 67 4.82 9.30 -17.19
C ASN A 67 4.13 8.33 -16.23
N SER A 68 4.09 7.05 -16.58
CA SER A 68 3.38 6.04 -15.79
C SER A 68 3.88 4.67 -16.15
N TYR A 69 3.38 3.68 -15.42
CA TYR A 69 3.70 2.27 -15.63
C TYR A 69 2.45 1.53 -16.08
N THR A 70 2.65 0.42 -16.77
CA THR A 70 1.56 -0.51 -17.11
C THR A 70 1.82 -1.84 -16.38
N ILE A 71 0.83 -2.31 -15.63
CA ILE A 71 0.90 -3.61 -14.94
C ILE A 71 0.57 -4.70 -15.96
N SER A 72 1.50 -5.61 -16.20
CA SER A 72 1.27 -6.76 -17.08
C SER A 72 0.91 -8.02 -16.31
N GLU A 73 1.50 -8.22 -15.15
CA GLU A 73 1.28 -9.39 -14.30
C GLU A 73 1.39 -8.99 -12.83
N ALA A 74 0.75 -9.77 -11.98
CA ALA A 74 0.84 -9.59 -10.54
C ALA A 74 0.78 -10.94 -9.85
N GLU A 75 1.63 -11.12 -8.85
CA GLU A 75 1.61 -12.26 -7.95
C GLU A 75 1.38 -11.74 -6.54
N ILE A 76 0.16 -11.86 -6.06
CA ILE A 76 -0.25 -11.29 -4.78
C ILE A 76 0.00 -12.30 -3.66
N ARG A 77 0.72 -11.86 -2.63
CA ARG A 77 1.03 -12.67 -1.46
C ARG A 77 0.00 -12.51 -0.35
N ASN A 78 -0.61 -11.33 -0.25
CA ASN A 78 -1.61 -11.06 0.76
C ASN A 78 -2.65 -10.09 0.21
N TYR A 79 -3.89 -10.55 0.14
CA TYR A 79 -5.04 -9.73 -0.26
C TYR A 79 -5.71 -9.05 0.92
N PHE A 80 -5.33 -9.37 2.16
CA PHE A 80 -6.01 -8.94 3.39
C PHE A 80 -7.50 -9.29 3.35
N PRO A 81 -7.84 -10.57 3.19
CA PRO A 81 -9.24 -10.98 3.04
C PRO A 81 -10.09 -10.66 4.27
N GLU A 82 -9.49 -10.58 5.46
CA GLU A 82 -10.16 -10.22 6.69
C GLU A 82 -10.79 -8.83 6.62
N LEU A 83 -10.18 -7.91 5.88
CA LEU A 83 -10.68 -6.55 5.71
C LEU A 83 -11.85 -6.47 4.71
N MET A 84 -12.08 -7.50 3.92
CA MET A 84 -13.20 -7.54 2.98
C MET A 84 -14.54 -7.75 3.70
N THR A 85 -14.51 -8.35 4.89
CA THR A 85 -15.70 -8.61 5.72
C THR A 85 -15.77 -7.71 6.96
N ASP A 86 -14.76 -6.90 7.19
CA ASP A 86 -14.70 -5.94 8.30
C ASP A 86 -14.73 -4.51 7.73
N TYR A 87 -15.93 -3.97 7.62
CA TYR A 87 -16.12 -2.63 7.05
C TYR A 87 -15.36 -1.54 7.83
N VAL A 88 -15.43 -1.59 9.16
CA VAL A 88 -14.75 -0.58 9.99
C VAL A 88 -13.24 -0.70 9.86
N GLY A 89 -12.71 -1.91 9.93
CA GLY A 89 -11.29 -2.17 9.73
C GLY A 89 -10.81 -1.71 8.35
N ALA A 90 -11.60 -1.96 7.32
CA ALA A 90 -11.28 -1.50 5.96
C ALA A 90 -11.23 0.03 5.87
N CYS A 91 -12.11 0.74 6.58
CA CYS A 91 -12.08 2.21 6.62
C CYS A 91 -10.78 2.72 7.25
N TYR A 92 -10.31 2.10 8.32
CA TYR A 92 -9.01 2.43 8.90
C TYR A 92 -7.87 2.16 7.91
N GLY A 93 -7.93 1.04 7.22
CA GLY A 93 -6.94 0.69 6.20
C GLY A 93 -6.89 1.70 5.05
N MET A 94 -8.05 2.15 4.59
CA MET A 94 -8.15 3.20 3.56
C MET A 94 -7.56 4.52 4.04
N TYR A 95 -7.77 4.86 5.30
CA TYR A 95 -7.15 6.04 5.92
C TYR A 95 -5.62 5.92 5.92
N PHE A 96 -5.08 4.76 6.29
CA PHE A 96 -3.62 4.54 6.26
C PHE A 96 -3.07 4.69 4.83
N ALA A 97 -3.80 4.17 3.86
CA ALA A 97 -3.42 4.31 2.45
C ALA A 97 -3.43 5.78 1.99
N GLU A 98 -4.41 6.56 2.44
CA GLU A 98 -4.48 8.00 2.13
C GLU A 98 -3.31 8.77 2.73
N VAL A 99 -2.93 8.46 3.96
CA VAL A 99 -1.76 9.08 4.61
C VAL A 99 -0.49 8.75 3.83
N ALA A 100 -0.32 7.48 3.44
CA ALA A 100 0.82 7.07 2.64
C ALA A 100 0.84 7.76 1.27
N ASP A 101 -0.31 7.88 0.62
CA ASP A 101 -0.43 8.60 -0.65
C ASP A 101 -0.01 10.07 -0.51
N PHE A 102 -0.35 10.68 0.59
CA PHE A 102 0.01 12.08 0.87
C PHE A 102 1.52 12.28 1.03
N TYR A 103 2.18 11.41 1.80
CA TYR A 103 3.59 11.58 2.14
C TYR A 103 4.56 11.02 1.10
N CYS A 104 4.20 9.93 0.44
CA CYS A 104 5.13 9.22 -0.44
C CYS A 104 5.24 9.86 -1.82
N ARG A 105 6.41 9.69 -2.44
CA ARG A 105 6.72 10.24 -3.76
C ARG A 105 7.39 9.19 -4.65
N GLU A 106 7.29 9.39 -5.95
CA GLU A 106 7.99 8.57 -6.93
C GLU A 106 9.50 8.77 -6.82
N ASN A 107 10.25 7.70 -7.02
CA ASN A 107 11.71 7.64 -6.96
C ASN A 107 12.34 7.96 -5.60
N ASN A 108 11.53 8.09 -4.57
CA ASN A 108 12.02 8.15 -3.19
C ASN A 108 12.12 6.75 -2.61
N ASP A 109 12.99 6.58 -1.62
CA ASP A 109 13.01 5.36 -0.81
C ASP A 109 11.86 5.41 0.19
N GLU A 110 10.79 4.72 -0.14
CA GLU A 110 9.57 4.67 0.67
C GLU A 110 9.39 3.31 1.37
N LYS A 111 10.48 2.54 1.54
CA LYS A 111 10.44 1.21 2.16
C LYS A 111 9.82 1.23 3.55
N GLU A 112 10.17 2.22 4.36
CA GLU A 112 9.67 2.30 5.74
C GLU A 112 8.18 2.60 5.77
N MET A 113 7.68 3.49 4.89
CA MET A 113 6.24 3.73 4.79
C MET A 113 5.49 2.52 4.27
N MET A 114 6.02 1.83 3.27
CA MET A 114 5.41 0.61 2.76
C MET A 114 5.30 -0.46 3.86
N LYS A 115 6.38 -0.64 4.62
CA LYS A 115 6.41 -1.57 5.74
C LYS A 115 5.41 -1.17 6.82
N LEU A 116 5.32 0.11 7.14
CA LEU A 116 4.38 0.62 8.13
C LEU A 116 2.92 0.38 7.71
N VAL A 117 2.58 0.67 6.47
CA VAL A 117 1.23 0.41 5.94
C VAL A 117 0.91 -1.08 6.02
N TYR A 118 1.82 -1.93 5.56
CA TYR A 118 1.62 -3.38 5.58
C TYR A 118 1.41 -3.91 7.00
N GLN A 119 2.27 -3.52 7.94
CA GLN A 119 2.17 -3.95 9.34
C GLN A 119 0.91 -3.43 10.00
N SER A 120 0.50 -2.20 9.67
CA SER A 120 -0.73 -1.61 10.22
C SER A 120 -1.98 -2.34 9.71
N LEU A 121 -2.00 -2.72 8.44
CA LEU A 121 -3.09 -3.53 7.90
C LEU A 121 -3.15 -4.90 8.58
N ARG A 122 -2.01 -5.53 8.82
CA ARG A 122 -1.97 -6.79 9.58
C ARG A 122 -2.47 -6.63 10.99
N ALA A 123 -2.13 -5.52 11.64
CA ALA A 123 -2.60 -5.22 13.00
C ALA A 123 -4.12 -5.04 13.04
N LEU A 124 -4.71 -4.41 12.02
CA LEU A 124 -6.17 -4.30 11.90
C LEU A 124 -6.86 -5.67 11.83
N CYS A 125 -6.19 -6.67 11.26
CA CYS A 125 -6.71 -8.03 11.16
C CYS A 125 -6.59 -8.82 12.46
N ALA A 126 -5.92 -8.29 13.48
CA ALA A 126 -5.72 -8.97 14.77
C ALA A 126 -6.91 -8.68 15.71
N PRO A 127 -7.74 -9.68 16.05
CA PRO A 127 -8.97 -9.43 16.83
C PRO A 127 -8.73 -8.82 18.23
N ALA A 128 -7.56 -9.09 18.80
CA ALA A 128 -7.20 -8.59 20.14
C ALA A 128 -6.76 -7.13 20.18
N LEU A 129 -6.54 -6.49 19.01
CA LEU A 129 -6.03 -5.13 18.94
C LEU A 129 -7.16 -4.18 18.57
N PRO A 130 -7.46 -3.19 19.43
CA PRO A 130 -8.44 -2.16 19.10
C PRO A 130 -7.96 -1.32 17.89
N ASN A 131 -8.87 -1.02 16.97
CA ASN A 131 -8.56 -0.23 15.79
C ASN A 131 -7.98 1.15 16.13
N GLU A 132 -8.48 1.79 17.18
CA GLU A 132 -8.01 3.09 17.65
C GLU A 132 -6.55 3.04 18.10
N LEU A 133 -6.13 1.96 18.71
CA LEU A 133 -4.74 1.77 19.09
C LEU A 133 -3.85 1.63 17.86
N VAL A 134 -4.27 0.83 16.89
CA VAL A 134 -3.54 0.64 15.63
C VAL A 134 -3.39 1.98 14.92
N ARG A 135 -4.45 2.76 14.85
CA ARG A 135 -4.44 4.10 14.26
C ARG A 135 -3.45 5.03 14.95
N SER A 136 -3.48 5.08 16.29
CA SER A 136 -2.60 5.97 17.05
C SER A 136 -1.13 5.64 16.82
N ILE A 137 -0.80 4.35 16.80
CA ILE A 137 0.58 3.89 16.54
C ILE A 137 0.96 4.20 15.10
N PHE A 138 0.07 3.95 14.14
CA PHE A 138 0.33 4.28 12.74
C PHE A 138 0.64 5.76 12.55
N GLU A 139 -0.20 6.64 13.09
CA GLU A 139 -0.04 8.09 12.96
C GLU A 139 1.29 8.56 13.54
N LEU A 140 1.63 8.07 14.72
CA LEU A 140 2.89 8.45 15.37
C LEU A 140 4.11 7.96 14.57
N LYS A 141 4.06 6.73 14.09
CA LYS A 141 5.15 6.18 13.27
C LYS A 141 5.25 6.87 11.90
N ALA A 142 4.13 7.23 11.30
CA ALA A 142 4.12 7.96 10.02
C ALA A 142 4.80 9.32 10.15
N ILE A 143 4.54 10.03 11.24
CA ILE A 143 5.20 11.31 11.55
C ILE A 143 6.71 11.11 11.67
N VAL A 144 7.13 10.09 12.40
CA VAL A 144 8.56 9.78 12.61
C VAL A 144 9.25 9.41 11.30
N VAL A 145 8.64 8.52 10.50
CA VAL A 145 9.21 8.08 9.23
C VAL A 145 9.39 9.24 8.26
N ASN A 146 8.50 10.22 8.30
CA ASN A 146 8.57 11.38 7.42
C ASN A 146 9.37 12.55 8.00
N GLY A 147 10.03 12.34 9.14
CA GLY A 147 10.93 13.34 9.73
C GLY A 147 10.22 14.54 10.35
N GLU A 148 8.93 14.44 10.62
CA GLU A 148 8.12 15.55 11.15
C GLU A 148 7.98 15.53 12.68
N TYR A 149 8.63 14.58 13.34
CA TYR A 149 8.50 14.42 14.79
C TYR A 149 9.28 15.53 15.51
N PRO A 150 8.61 16.36 16.31
CA PRO A 150 9.25 17.55 16.89
C PRO A 150 10.17 17.19 18.06
N GLY A 151 11.46 17.11 17.84
CA GLY A 151 12.48 17.25 18.87
C GLY A 151 12.56 16.20 19.98
N VAL A 152 11.86 15.09 19.89
CA VAL A 152 12.00 14.01 20.85
C VAL A 152 13.24 13.18 20.52
N PRO A 153 14.06 12.82 21.52
CA PRO A 153 15.25 12.00 21.26
C PRO A 153 14.92 10.73 20.50
N ALA A 154 15.76 10.37 19.53
CA ALA A 154 15.56 9.22 18.67
C ALA A 154 15.32 7.91 19.42
N VAL A 155 15.86 7.78 20.63
CA VAL A 155 15.70 6.61 21.48
C VAL A 155 14.23 6.34 21.86
N SER A 156 13.42 7.40 22.00
CA SER A 156 12.06 7.28 22.51
C SER A 156 11.13 6.50 21.60
N TYR A 157 11.27 6.62 20.30
CA TYR A 157 10.35 5.96 19.37
C TYR A 157 10.85 4.63 18.83
N THR A 158 12.08 4.25 19.11
CA THR A 158 12.57 2.91 18.74
C THR A 158 11.78 1.80 19.44
N HIS A 159 11.11 2.14 20.53
CA HIS A 159 10.23 1.22 21.27
C HIS A 159 8.81 1.18 20.74
N LEU A 160 8.44 2.07 19.81
CA LEU A 160 7.10 2.08 19.22
C LEU A 160 7.03 1.05 18.10
N THR A 161 6.58 -0.13 18.44
CA THR A 161 6.33 -1.20 17.48
C THR A 161 4.86 -1.53 17.46
N LEU A 162 4.32 -1.79 16.24
CA LEU A 162 2.99 -2.34 16.14
C LEU A 162 3.04 -3.79 16.61
N PRO A 163 2.07 -4.20 17.46
CA PRO A 163 1.97 -5.60 17.82
C PRO A 163 1.75 -6.44 16.56
N THR A 164 2.56 -7.47 16.40
CA THR A 164 2.42 -8.41 15.30
C THR A 164 1.91 -9.72 15.84
N LYS A 165 1.06 -10.40 15.06
CA LYS A 165 0.75 -11.78 15.36
C LYS A 165 2.01 -12.61 15.18
N ALA A 166 2.34 -13.33 16.21
CA ALA A 166 3.38 -14.33 16.12
C ALA A 166 2.98 -15.44 15.16
#